data_3c746f0af676e5248f2994578108cd4e
#
_entry.id   3c746f0af676e5248f2994578108cd4e
#
_cell.length_a   1.000
_cell.length_b   1.000
_cell.length_c   1.000
_cell.angle_alpha   90.00
_cell.angle_beta   90.00
_cell.angle_gamma   90.00
#
_symmetry.space_group_name_H-M   'P 1'
#
loop_
_entity.id
_entity.type
_entity.pdbx_description
1 polymer ?
#
loop_
_entity_poly.entity_id
_entity_poly.type
_entity_poly.pdbx_seq_one_letter_code
_entity_poly.pdbx_strand_id
1 'polypeptide(L)'
;MSKQIYKDKFYTHFDKKKYHTNYEQSVQNINWVSRHGFYPFIHFQMDCSKYTNDLEGNKSIKEKNRDIYYAAHIDRFIYEYYGNRLNSKYNNYMKSKGIGRVSTAYRNCSPGKCNIDFAKEVFEYIAKCESAYI
;
A
#
# COMPACT_ATOMS: atom_id res chain seq x y z
N MET A 1 -6.07 14.13 17.30
CA MET A 1 -6.19 13.47 15.99
C MET A 1 -5.36 14.26 15.00
N SER A 2 -4.27 13.70 14.47
CA SER A 2 -3.50 14.37 13.43
C SER A 2 -4.37 14.52 12.19
N LYS A 3 -4.50 15.75 11.70
CA LYS A 3 -5.24 16.05 10.48
C LYS A 3 -4.51 15.35 9.32
N GLN A 4 -5.10 14.29 8.79
CA GLN A 4 -4.52 13.57 7.67
C GLN A 4 -4.58 14.48 6.44
N ILE A 5 -3.42 14.89 5.96
CA ILE A 5 -3.31 15.74 4.78
C ILE A 5 -3.41 14.83 3.56
N TYR A 6 -4.56 14.83 2.92
CA TYR A 6 -4.73 14.17 1.63
C TYR A 6 -4.02 14.99 0.54
N LYS A 7 -3.22 14.31 -0.27
CA LYS A 7 -2.58 14.96 -1.42
C LYS A 7 -3.44 14.75 -2.65
N ASP A 8 -3.78 15.84 -3.30
CA ASP A 8 -4.40 15.75 -4.62
C ASP A 8 -3.41 15.14 -5.61
N LYS A 9 -3.84 14.11 -6.32
CA LYS A 9 -3.09 13.44 -7.38
C LYS A 9 -3.86 13.59 -8.67
N PHE A 10 -3.18 14.03 -9.70
CA PHE A 10 -3.76 14.19 -11.01
C PHE A 10 -3.12 13.20 -11.98
N TYR A 11 -3.95 12.38 -12.57
CA TYR A 11 -3.59 11.37 -13.55
C TYR A 11 -4.68 11.28 -14.61
N THR A 12 -4.39 10.66 -15.73
CA THR A 12 -5.35 10.53 -16.83
C THR A 12 -6.47 9.58 -16.44
N HIS A 13 -7.70 10.06 -16.48
CA HIS A 13 -8.93 9.29 -16.34
C HIS A 13 -10.05 9.98 -17.13
N PHE A 14 -11.16 9.30 -17.38
CA PHE A 14 -12.30 9.83 -18.12
C PHE A 14 -13.07 10.90 -17.34
N ASP A 15 -13.00 10.87 -16.00
CA ASP A 15 -13.60 11.92 -15.19
C ASP A 15 -12.73 13.18 -15.13
N LYS A 16 -13.37 14.32 -14.86
CA LYS A 16 -12.65 15.58 -14.66
C LYS A 16 -11.86 15.55 -13.34
N LYS A 17 -10.71 16.22 -13.33
CA LYS A 17 -9.92 16.44 -12.11
C LYS A 17 -10.78 16.95 -10.96
N LYS A 18 -10.61 16.35 -9.79
CA LYS A 18 -11.32 16.67 -8.55
C LYS A 18 -10.32 16.97 -7.44
N TYR A 19 -10.70 17.89 -6.57
CA TYR A 19 -9.92 18.24 -5.38
C TYR A 19 -10.55 17.58 -4.15
N HIS A 20 -9.74 16.97 -3.31
CA HIS A 20 -10.20 16.25 -2.12
C HIS A 20 -11.04 17.12 -1.20
N THR A 21 -10.64 18.38 -0.99
CA THR A 21 -11.32 19.33 -0.12
C THR A 21 -12.81 19.51 -0.44
N ASN A 22 -13.19 19.38 -1.72
CA ASN A 22 -14.58 19.52 -2.17
C ASN A 22 -15.45 18.30 -1.81
N TYR A 23 -14.84 17.18 -1.47
CA TYR A 23 -15.51 15.89 -1.26
C TYR A 23 -15.28 15.32 0.15
N GLU A 24 -14.55 16.01 1.01
CA GLU A 24 -14.18 15.52 2.34
C GLU A 24 -15.40 15.12 3.19
N GLN A 25 -16.44 15.91 3.18
CA GLN A 25 -17.68 15.59 3.89
C GLN A 25 -18.49 14.49 3.20
N SER A 26 -18.51 14.49 1.87
CA SER A 26 -19.24 13.48 1.09
C SER A 26 -18.68 12.08 1.29
N VAL A 27 -17.37 11.90 1.25
CA VAL A 27 -16.73 10.60 1.44
C VAL A 27 -16.89 10.04 2.86
N GLN A 28 -17.17 10.91 3.83
CA GLN A 28 -17.46 10.51 5.21
C GLN A 28 -18.92 10.10 5.42
N ASN A 29 -19.79 10.51 4.51
CA ASN A 29 -21.23 10.23 4.61
C ASN A 29 -21.56 8.87 3.98
N ILE A 30 -21.90 7.90 4.83
CA ILE A 30 -22.20 6.53 4.40
C ILE A 30 -23.38 6.46 3.42
N ASN A 31 -24.41 7.30 3.60
CA ASN A 31 -25.56 7.33 2.70
C ASN A 31 -25.21 7.88 1.31
N TRP A 32 -24.27 8.80 1.26
CA TRP A 32 -23.76 9.32 0.00
C TRP A 32 -22.91 8.25 -0.70
N VAL A 33 -21.99 7.61 0.02
CA VAL A 33 -21.12 6.55 -0.52
C VAL A 33 -21.91 5.33 -0.98
N SER A 34 -22.95 4.92 -0.24
CA SER A 34 -23.77 3.76 -0.62
C SER A 34 -24.60 3.97 -1.90
N ARG A 35 -24.83 5.22 -2.30
CA ARG A 35 -25.53 5.60 -3.52
C ARG A 35 -24.59 6.04 -4.64
N HIS A 36 -23.28 6.10 -4.35
CA HIS A 36 -22.28 6.52 -5.32
C HIS A 36 -22.09 5.43 -6.39
N GLY A 37 -22.22 5.81 -7.66
CA GLY A 37 -21.89 4.93 -8.79
C GLY A 37 -20.38 4.97 -9.06
N PHE A 38 -19.67 3.87 -8.81
CA PHE A 38 -18.25 3.76 -9.09
C PHE A 38 -18.00 3.63 -10.59
N TYR A 39 -16.97 4.32 -11.06
CA TYR A 39 -16.50 4.22 -12.44
C TYR A 39 -15.60 2.98 -12.62
N PRO A 40 -15.56 2.40 -13.82
CA PRO A 40 -14.59 1.36 -14.13
C PRO A 40 -13.16 1.89 -13.98
N PHE A 41 -12.25 1.00 -13.55
CA PHE A 41 -10.82 1.35 -13.52
C PHE A 41 -10.26 1.44 -14.94
N ILE A 42 -9.34 2.37 -15.16
CA ILE A 42 -8.46 2.32 -16.32
C ILE A 42 -7.35 1.32 -16.01
N HIS A 43 -7.22 0.30 -16.84
CA HIS A 43 -6.17 -0.71 -16.74
C HIS A 43 -5.15 -0.53 -17.85
N PHE A 44 -3.86 -0.64 -17.50
CA PHE A 44 -2.79 -0.79 -18.46
C PHE A 44 -1.64 -1.58 -17.85
N GLN A 45 -0.82 -2.17 -18.71
CA GLN A 45 0.38 -2.87 -18.29
C GLN A 45 1.59 -1.93 -18.42
N MET A 46 2.44 -1.97 -17.41
CA MET A 46 3.71 -1.26 -17.41
C MET A 46 4.84 -2.27 -17.39
N ASP A 47 5.67 -2.24 -18.43
CA ASP A 47 6.83 -3.08 -18.55
C ASP A 47 7.97 -2.51 -17.69
N CYS A 48 8.49 -3.36 -16.83
CA CYS A 48 9.60 -3.04 -15.95
C CYS A 48 10.74 -4.01 -16.22
N SER A 49 11.88 -3.51 -16.66
CA SER A 49 13.10 -4.32 -16.82
C SER A 49 13.84 -4.39 -15.49
N LYS A 50 14.22 -5.58 -15.08
CA LYS A 50 15.04 -5.82 -13.90
C LYS A 50 16.33 -6.52 -14.30
N TYR A 51 17.46 -5.93 -13.93
CA TYR A 51 18.75 -6.59 -14.03
C TYR A 51 18.87 -7.65 -12.94
N THR A 52 19.20 -8.86 -13.32
CA THR A 52 19.43 -9.99 -12.40
C THR A 52 20.73 -10.67 -12.77
N ASN A 53 21.45 -11.17 -11.76
CA ASN A 53 22.54 -12.11 -11.97
C ASN A 53 21.99 -13.51 -11.72
N ASP A 54 22.41 -14.48 -12.55
CA ASP A 54 22.21 -15.90 -12.27
C ASP A 54 23.22 -16.41 -11.22
N LEU A 55 23.13 -17.69 -10.87
CA LEU A 55 24.03 -18.32 -9.91
C LEU A 55 25.49 -18.39 -10.41
N GLU A 56 25.71 -18.24 -11.71
CA GLU A 56 27.02 -18.23 -12.34
C GLU A 56 27.59 -16.81 -12.50
N GLY A 57 26.83 -15.79 -12.10
CA GLY A 57 27.23 -14.39 -12.18
C GLY A 57 26.94 -13.73 -13.54
N ASN A 58 26.30 -14.42 -14.48
CA ASN A 58 25.92 -13.84 -15.77
C ASN A 58 24.80 -12.83 -15.58
N LYS A 59 24.94 -11.67 -16.21
CA LYS A 59 23.93 -10.62 -16.17
C LYS A 59 22.82 -10.90 -17.17
N SER A 60 21.59 -10.90 -16.70
CA SER A 60 20.41 -11.01 -17.55
C SER A 60 19.39 -9.92 -17.25
N ILE A 61 18.59 -9.57 -18.25
CA ILE A 61 17.46 -8.66 -18.10
C ILE A 61 16.20 -9.52 -18.04
N LYS A 62 15.49 -9.46 -16.92
CA LYS A 62 14.16 -10.06 -16.79
C LYS A 62 13.11 -8.97 -16.94
N GLU A 63 12.21 -9.18 -17.87
CA GLU A 63 11.02 -8.35 -18.00
C GLU A 63 9.97 -8.77 -16.99
N LYS A 64 9.38 -7.78 -16.33
CA LYS A 64 8.29 -7.97 -15.40
C LYS A 64 7.18 -6.99 -15.72
N ASN A 65 6.06 -7.51 -16.18
CA ASN A 65 4.88 -6.71 -16.45
C ASN A 65 4.11 -6.49 -15.15
N ARG A 66 3.65 -5.27 -14.95
CA ARG A 66 2.83 -4.87 -13.81
C ARG A 66 1.51 -4.33 -14.31
N ASP A 67 0.44 -4.93 -13.84
CA ASP A 67 -0.90 -4.39 -14.07
C ASP A 67 -1.12 -3.18 -13.18
N ILE A 68 -1.43 -2.06 -13.81
CA ILE A 68 -1.71 -0.79 -13.14
C ILE A 68 -3.18 -0.45 -13.36
N TYR A 69 -3.84 -0.04 -12.29
CA TYR A 69 -5.24 0.34 -12.30
C TYR A 69 -5.41 1.75 -11.72
N TYR A 70 -6.06 2.63 -12.47
CA TYR A 70 -6.42 3.95 -12.01
C TYR A 70 -7.92 4.04 -11.76
N ALA A 71 -8.29 4.42 -10.54
CA ALA A 71 -9.67 4.74 -10.18
C ALA A 71 -10.01 6.16 -10.65
N ALA A 72 -11.28 6.45 -10.86
CA ALA A 72 -11.74 7.83 -11.03
C ALA A 72 -11.33 8.69 -9.81
N HIS A 73 -11.15 10.00 -10.03
CA HIS A 73 -10.62 10.89 -8.97
C HIS A 73 -11.49 10.89 -7.73
N ILE A 74 -12.83 10.84 -7.91
CA ILE A 74 -13.76 10.80 -6.77
C ILE A 74 -13.75 9.45 -6.06
N ASP A 75 -13.67 8.35 -6.81
CA ASP A 75 -13.61 6.99 -6.27
C ASP A 75 -12.33 6.80 -5.45
N ARG A 76 -11.20 7.37 -5.92
CA ARG A 76 -9.96 7.38 -5.17
C ARG A 76 -10.11 8.01 -3.79
N PHE A 77 -10.85 9.11 -3.66
CA PHE A 77 -11.07 9.74 -2.35
C PHE A 77 -11.83 8.82 -1.40
N ILE A 78 -12.82 8.08 -1.91
CA ILE A 78 -13.54 7.08 -1.14
C ILE A 78 -12.59 5.97 -0.69
N TYR A 79 -11.84 5.36 -1.62
CA TYR A 79 -10.88 4.30 -1.31
C TYR A 79 -9.81 4.76 -0.31
N GLU A 80 -9.28 5.97 -0.48
CA GLU A 80 -8.26 6.52 0.41
C GLU A 80 -8.82 6.73 1.83
N TYR A 81 -10.02 7.28 1.97
CA TYR A 81 -10.66 7.48 3.26
C TYR A 81 -10.93 6.17 4.00
N TYR A 82 -11.58 5.22 3.33
CA TYR A 82 -11.91 3.94 3.95
C TYR A 82 -10.68 3.04 4.14
N GLY A 83 -9.73 3.08 3.22
CA GLY A 83 -8.44 2.39 3.35
C GLY A 83 -7.66 2.85 4.57
N ASN A 84 -7.58 4.16 4.80
CA ASN A 84 -6.95 4.72 6.00
C ASN A 84 -7.67 4.33 7.29
N ARG A 85 -8.98 4.32 7.27
CA ARG A 85 -9.81 3.88 8.40
C ARG A 85 -9.60 2.40 8.73
N LEU A 86 -9.57 1.57 7.70
CA LEU A 86 -9.29 0.13 7.82
C LEU A 86 -7.88 -0.11 8.36
N ASN A 87 -6.89 0.58 7.82
CA ASN A 87 -5.50 0.49 8.27
C ASN A 87 -5.35 0.88 9.74
N SER A 88 -6.02 1.94 10.17
CA SER A 88 -6.02 2.34 11.58
C SER A 88 -6.63 1.27 12.50
N LYS A 89 -7.77 0.70 12.11
CA LYS A 89 -8.39 -0.40 12.85
C LYS A 89 -7.52 -1.65 12.89
N TYR A 90 -6.91 -2.01 11.76
CA TYR A 90 -5.99 -3.13 11.66
C TYR A 90 -4.78 -2.95 12.57
N ASN A 91 -4.14 -1.80 12.55
CA ASN A 91 -3.00 -1.51 13.41
C ASN A 91 -3.36 -1.58 14.91
N ASN A 92 -4.53 -1.09 15.29
CA ASN A 92 -5.01 -1.20 16.67
C ASN A 92 -5.27 -2.66 17.07
N TYR A 93 -5.85 -3.45 16.18
CA TYR A 93 -6.05 -4.88 16.39
C TYR A 93 -4.72 -5.62 16.55
N MET A 94 -3.75 -5.40 15.65
CA MET A 94 -2.42 -5.99 15.70
C MET A 94 -1.70 -5.64 17.02
N LYS A 95 -1.84 -4.39 17.46
CA LYS A 95 -1.30 -3.93 18.73
C LYS A 95 -1.96 -4.62 19.92
N SER A 96 -3.29 -4.73 19.94
CA SER A 96 -4.03 -5.37 21.03
C SER A 96 -3.72 -6.87 21.18
N LYS A 97 -3.36 -7.52 20.06
CA LYS A 97 -2.96 -8.95 20.04
C LYS A 97 -1.47 -9.19 20.28
N GLY A 98 -0.66 -8.12 20.38
CA GLY A 98 0.79 -8.24 20.55
C GLY A 98 1.54 -8.76 19.31
N ILE A 99 0.85 -8.91 18.17
CA ILE A 99 1.39 -9.48 16.93
C ILE A 99 1.87 -8.42 15.93
N GLY A 100 2.03 -7.17 16.36
CA GLY A 100 2.46 -6.06 15.51
C GLY A 100 3.80 -6.29 14.80
N ARG A 101 4.66 -7.17 15.29
CA ARG A 101 5.96 -7.51 14.66
C ARG A 101 5.84 -8.47 13.47
N VAL A 102 4.74 -9.22 13.37
CA VAL A 102 4.56 -10.23 12.31
C VAL A 102 4.34 -9.62 10.95
N SER A 103 3.64 -8.48 10.88
CA SER A 103 3.41 -7.78 9.62
C SER A 103 4.62 -6.91 9.28
N THR A 104 5.35 -7.25 8.22
CA THR A 104 6.56 -6.54 7.79
C THR A 104 6.32 -5.59 6.61
N ALA A 105 5.20 -5.72 5.90
CA ALA A 105 4.87 -4.91 4.73
C ALA A 105 3.72 -3.92 5.02
N TYR A 106 3.69 -2.80 4.30
CA TYR A 106 2.64 -1.78 4.35
C TYR A 106 2.38 -1.19 5.76
N ARG A 107 3.42 -1.09 6.59
CA ARG A 107 3.30 -0.59 7.97
C ARG A 107 3.60 0.89 8.07
N ASN A 108 2.65 1.63 8.65
CA ASN A 108 2.85 3.04 9.01
C ASN A 108 3.40 3.23 10.44
N CYS A 109 3.50 2.14 11.21
CA CYS A 109 3.85 2.19 12.63
C CYS A 109 5.34 1.90 12.93
N SER A 110 6.18 1.71 11.92
CA SER A 110 7.62 1.51 12.07
C SER A 110 8.39 2.48 11.16
N PRO A 111 8.39 3.78 11.47
CA PRO A 111 9.10 4.76 10.66
C PRO A 111 10.60 4.44 10.63
N GLY A 112 11.20 4.58 9.46
CA GLY A 112 12.63 4.37 9.26
C GLY A 112 13.08 2.92 9.08
N LYS A 113 12.18 1.93 9.13
CA LYS A 113 12.51 0.53 8.83
C LYS A 113 11.98 0.11 7.47
N CYS A 114 12.80 -0.58 6.71
CA CYS A 114 12.44 -1.21 5.45
C CYS A 114 12.45 -2.76 5.56
N ASN A 115 12.11 -3.46 4.50
CA ASN A 115 12.08 -4.93 4.50
C ASN A 115 13.46 -5.55 4.82
N ILE A 116 14.56 -4.86 4.50
CA ILE A 116 15.93 -5.33 4.79
C ILE A 116 16.18 -5.34 6.29
N ASP A 117 15.71 -4.30 7.01
CA ASP A 117 15.87 -4.23 8.47
C ASP A 117 15.13 -5.36 9.18
N PHE A 118 13.92 -5.70 8.71
CA PHE A 118 13.16 -6.82 9.25
C PHE A 118 13.82 -8.17 8.93
N ALA A 119 14.35 -8.35 7.72
CA ALA A 119 15.08 -9.56 7.35
C ALA A 119 16.34 -9.71 8.24
N LYS A 120 17.09 -8.63 8.45
CA LYS A 120 18.25 -8.61 9.34
C LYS A 120 17.89 -9.03 10.76
N GLU A 121 16.81 -8.50 11.33
CA GLU A 121 16.33 -8.89 12.68
C GLU A 121 16.06 -10.41 12.78
N VAL A 122 15.49 -11.00 11.72
CA VAL A 122 15.22 -12.44 11.67
C VAL A 122 16.53 -13.24 11.62
N PHE A 123 17.47 -12.86 10.76
CA PHE A 123 18.78 -13.53 10.69
C PHE A 123 19.56 -13.41 11.98
N GLU A 124 19.56 -12.24 12.62
CA GLU A 124 20.21 -12.05 13.93
C GLU A 124 19.57 -12.89 15.03
N TYR A 125 18.25 -13.08 14.98
CA TYR A 125 17.54 -13.96 15.91
C TYR A 125 17.93 -15.43 15.68
N ILE A 126 17.91 -15.90 14.43
CA ILE A 126 18.29 -17.29 14.08
C ILE A 126 19.73 -17.59 14.50
N ALA A 127 20.66 -16.64 14.26
CA ALA A 127 22.07 -16.81 14.63
C ALA A 127 22.30 -16.93 16.15
N LYS A 128 21.37 -16.47 16.97
CA LYS A 128 21.42 -16.58 18.43
C LYS A 128 20.74 -17.85 18.97
N CYS A 129 19.99 -18.56 18.13
CA CYS A 129 19.34 -19.80 18.53
C CYS A 129 20.32 -20.95 18.45
N GLU A 130 20.59 -21.64 19.55
CA GLU A 130 21.49 -22.80 19.63
C GLU A 130 20.96 -24.06 18.90
N SER A 131 19.68 -24.07 18.55
CA SER A 131 19.00 -25.17 17.85
C SER A 131 18.02 -24.64 16.79
N ALA A 132 18.52 -23.97 15.77
CA ALA A 132 17.71 -23.61 14.61
C ALA A 132 17.67 -24.81 13.64
N TYR A 133 16.53 -25.47 13.54
CA TYR A 133 16.25 -26.39 12.44
C TYR A 133 15.80 -25.55 11.22
N ILE A 134 16.52 -25.71 10.11
CA ILE A 134 16.15 -25.18 8.79
C ILE A 134 15.50 -26.31 8.01
#